data_4d99316bf5c77ff7b561d13b908099ce
#
_entry.id   4d99316bf5c77ff7b561d13b908099ce
#
_cell.length_a   1.000
_cell.length_b   1.000
_cell.length_c   1.000
_cell.angle_alpha   90.00
_cell.angle_beta   90.00
_cell.angle_gamma   90.00
#
_symmetry.space_group_name_H-M   'P 1'
#
loop_
_entity.id
_entity.type
_entity.pdbx_description
1 polymer ?
#
loop_
_entity_poly.entity_id
_entity_poly.type
_entity_poly.pdbx_seq_one_letter_code
_entity_poly.pdbx_strand_id
1 'polypeptide(L)'
;TIFAFFMKIRELKIDDYNQVIELWTKSFNNKFDNKINPNHLSDPNSFTLVSVDNNTITGVASIYIIRKLTRTLGLIEDVAVNQNYRGKGIGKKLVEKLIGIAADKKCDKTVLNSSKQNSEFYKKIGFEKNEIQMIIRN
;
A
#
# COMPACT_ATOMS: atom_id res chain seq x y z
N THR A 1 -19.46 -17.45 -19.08
CA THR A 1 -18.11 -17.06 -19.48
C THR A 1 -17.35 -16.59 -18.26
N ILE A 2 -16.32 -17.30 -17.90
CA ILE A 2 -15.45 -16.90 -16.79
C ILE A 2 -14.42 -15.95 -17.37
N PHE A 3 -14.49 -14.69 -16.96
CA PHE A 3 -13.44 -13.73 -17.24
C PHE A 3 -12.31 -13.98 -16.25
N ALA A 4 -11.22 -14.57 -16.72
CA ALA A 4 -10.01 -14.67 -15.91
C ALA A 4 -9.44 -13.26 -15.77
N PHE A 5 -9.53 -12.73 -14.56
CA PHE A 5 -8.88 -11.47 -14.23
C PHE A 5 -7.43 -11.78 -13.86
N PHE A 6 -6.51 -11.40 -14.76
CA PHE A 6 -5.10 -11.56 -14.50
C PHE A 6 -4.56 -10.33 -13.81
N MET A 7 -4.42 -10.43 -12.49
CA MET A 7 -3.79 -9.40 -11.69
C MET A 7 -2.28 -9.60 -11.73
N LYS A 8 -1.58 -8.62 -12.26
CA LYS A 8 -0.12 -8.59 -12.19
C LYS A 8 0.28 -7.59 -11.11
N ILE A 9 1.06 -8.03 -10.15
CA ILE A 9 1.61 -7.16 -9.12
C ILE A 9 3.11 -7.05 -9.34
N ARG A 10 3.62 -5.83 -9.35
CA ARG A 10 5.04 -5.53 -9.51
C ARG A 10 5.43 -4.29 -8.73
N GLU A 11 6.72 -4.03 -8.65
CA GLU A 11 7.21 -2.80 -8.03
C GLU A 11 6.89 -1.58 -8.89
N LEU A 12 6.68 -0.46 -8.21
CA LEU A 12 6.45 0.85 -8.83
C LEU A 12 7.64 1.26 -9.70
N LYS A 13 7.33 1.84 -10.86
CA LYS A 13 8.31 2.47 -11.76
C LYS A 13 8.02 3.96 -11.88
N ILE A 14 9.00 4.74 -12.32
CA ILE A 14 8.83 6.19 -12.54
C ILE A 14 7.61 6.49 -13.42
N ASP A 15 7.43 5.72 -14.49
CA ASP A 15 6.33 5.94 -15.43
C ASP A 15 4.94 5.72 -14.82
N ASP A 16 4.85 5.09 -13.65
CA ASP A 16 3.58 4.84 -12.97
C ASP A 16 3.09 6.03 -12.16
N TYR A 17 3.92 7.01 -11.88
CA TYR A 17 3.65 8.07 -10.91
C TYR A 17 2.35 8.82 -11.18
N ASN A 18 2.10 9.22 -12.43
CA ASN A 18 0.90 9.99 -12.75
C ASN A 18 -0.37 9.20 -12.44
N GLN A 19 -0.40 7.93 -12.81
CA GLN A 19 -1.55 7.07 -12.52
C GLN A 19 -1.73 6.84 -11.02
N VAL A 20 -0.65 6.67 -10.29
CA VAL A 20 -0.70 6.47 -8.82
C VAL A 20 -1.21 7.73 -8.12
N ILE A 21 -0.69 8.90 -8.49
CA ILE A 21 -1.15 10.17 -7.92
C ILE A 21 -2.65 10.38 -8.19
N GLU A 22 -3.10 10.08 -9.41
CA GLU A 22 -4.52 10.17 -9.76
C GLU A 22 -5.36 9.20 -8.91
N LEU A 23 -4.89 7.98 -8.73
CA LEU A 23 -5.56 6.97 -7.92
C LEU A 23 -5.68 7.41 -6.46
N TRP A 24 -4.61 7.93 -5.88
CA TRP A 24 -4.63 8.45 -4.51
C TRP A 24 -5.55 9.66 -4.37
N THR A 25 -5.51 10.57 -5.33
CA THR A 25 -6.37 11.77 -5.32
C THR A 25 -7.84 11.38 -5.24
N LYS A 26 -8.25 10.39 -6.02
CA LYS A 26 -9.63 9.88 -6.00
C LYS A 26 -9.94 9.11 -4.72
N SER A 27 -9.01 8.28 -4.27
CA SER A 27 -9.24 7.37 -3.13
C SER A 27 -9.27 8.11 -1.80
N PHE A 28 -8.44 9.13 -1.64
CA PHE A 28 -8.29 9.85 -0.37
C PHE A 28 -8.96 11.21 -0.39
N ASN A 29 -9.63 11.57 -1.49
CA ASN A 29 -10.31 12.84 -1.68
C ASN A 29 -9.42 14.03 -1.26
N ASN A 30 -8.18 14.01 -1.71
CA ASN A 30 -7.17 14.99 -1.34
C ASN A 30 -6.31 15.31 -2.55
N LYS A 31 -5.80 16.54 -2.62
CA LYS A 31 -4.83 16.91 -3.65
C LYS A 31 -3.45 16.49 -3.20
N PHE A 32 -2.84 15.63 -3.97
CA PHE A 32 -1.43 15.30 -3.78
C PHE A 32 -0.60 16.23 -4.65
N ASP A 33 0.44 16.80 -4.04
CA ASP A 33 1.40 17.59 -4.76
C ASP A 33 2.11 16.66 -5.76
N ASN A 34 2.32 17.12 -6.99
CA ASN A 34 3.07 16.37 -8.01
C ASN A 34 4.57 16.26 -7.67
N LYS A 35 4.97 16.75 -6.52
CA LYS A 35 6.33 16.61 -6.03
C LYS A 35 6.55 15.21 -5.50
N ILE A 36 7.19 14.41 -6.32
CA ILE A 36 7.59 13.06 -5.94
C ILE A 36 8.86 13.16 -5.10
N ASN A 37 8.88 12.42 -4.00
CA ASN A 37 10.10 12.32 -3.21
C ASN A 37 11.15 11.58 -4.06
N PRO A 38 12.24 12.27 -4.49
CA PRO A 38 13.14 11.68 -5.49
C PRO A 38 13.88 10.44 -5.00
N ASN A 39 13.97 10.26 -3.70
CA ASN A 39 14.68 9.13 -3.12
C ASN A 39 13.80 7.90 -2.89
N HIS A 40 12.49 8.01 -3.16
CA HIS A 40 11.56 6.92 -2.84
C HIS A 40 11.92 5.60 -3.56
N LEU A 41 12.17 5.65 -4.86
CA LEU A 41 12.45 4.46 -5.65
C LEU A 41 13.81 3.83 -5.34
N SER A 42 14.76 4.62 -4.90
CA SER A 42 16.12 4.15 -4.58
C SER A 42 16.31 3.79 -3.11
N ASP A 43 15.32 4.07 -2.27
CA ASP A 43 15.40 3.76 -0.84
C ASP A 43 15.26 2.25 -0.61
N PRO A 44 16.28 1.58 -0.05
CA PRO A 44 16.22 0.14 0.19
C PRO A 44 15.22 -0.27 1.28
N ASN A 45 14.67 0.70 1.99
CA ASN A 45 13.69 0.46 3.07
C ASN A 45 12.26 0.88 2.68
N SER A 46 12.04 1.25 1.42
CA SER A 46 10.73 1.66 0.92
C SER A 46 10.32 0.76 -0.25
N PHE A 47 9.15 0.14 -0.15
CA PHE A 47 8.63 -0.73 -1.20
C PHE A 47 7.23 -0.29 -1.55
N THR A 48 7.01 0.04 -2.81
CA THR A 48 5.68 0.35 -3.33
C THR A 48 5.36 -0.66 -4.42
N LEU A 49 4.22 -1.33 -4.26
CA LEU A 49 3.72 -2.31 -5.22
C LEU A 49 2.51 -1.74 -5.93
N VAL A 50 2.39 -2.06 -7.19
CA VAL A 50 1.22 -1.72 -8.01
C VAL A 50 0.63 -2.97 -8.61
N SER A 51 -0.69 -3.00 -8.73
CA SER A 51 -1.39 -4.00 -9.53
C SER A 51 -1.72 -3.38 -10.88
N VAL A 52 -1.56 -4.17 -11.94
CA VAL A 52 -1.66 -3.68 -13.30
C VAL A 52 -2.58 -4.60 -14.11
N ASP A 53 -3.48 -3.98 -14.87
CA ASP A 53 -4.32 -4.63 -15.87
C ASP A 53 -4.10 -3.89 -17.19
N ASN A 54 -3.47 -4.52 -18.17
CA ASN A 54 -3.12 -3.90 -19.47
C ASN A 54 -2.49 -2.54 -19.26
N ASN A 55 -1.63 -2.05 -18.92
CA ASN A 55 -1.06 -0.69 -18.72
C ASN A 55 -1.85 0.22 -17.78
N THR A 56 -2.94 -0.27 -17.17
CA THR A 56 -3.71 0.50 -16.19
C THR A 56 -3.32 0.08 -14.78
N ILE A 57 -2.95 1.03 -13.96
CA ILE A 57 -2.70 0.79 -12.53
C ILE A 57 -4.05 0.65 -11.84
N THR A 58 -4.30 -0.50 -11.26
CA THR A 58 -5.58 -0.81 -10.61
C THR A 58 -5.53 -0.74 -9.09
N GLY A 59 -4.33 -0.75 -8.54
CA GLY A 59 -4.13 -0.64 -7.10
C GLY A 59 -2.69 -0.31 -6.78
N VAL A 60 -2.47 0.19 -5.57
CA VAL A 60 -1.14 0.56 -5.06
C VAL A 60 -1.11 0.39 -3.55
N ALA A 61 0.03 0.02 -3.02
CA ALA A 61 0.26 -0.05 -1.58
C ALA A 61 1.76 0.03 -1.30
N SER A 62 2.11 0.68 -0.20
CA SER A 62 3.51 0.85 0.19
C SER A 62 3.78 0.27 1.57
N ILE A 63 5.01 -0.18 1.78
CA ILE A 63 5.52 -0.52 3.10
C ILE A 63 6.86 0.16 3.30
N TYR A 64 7.07 0.68 4.51
CA TYR A 64 8.30 1.31 4.93
C TYR A 64 8.90 0.48 6.05
N ILE A 65 10.17 0.12 5.91
CA ILE A 65 10.89 -0.68 6.90
C ILE A 65 11.63 0.28 7.82
N ILE A 66 11.23 0.30 9.07
CA ILE A 66 11.77 1.22 10.07
C ILE A 66 12.61 0.43 11.07
N ARG A 67 13.93 0.62 11.03
CA ARG A 67 14.84 -0.03 11.94
C ARG A 67 15.01 0.84 13.18
N LYS A 68 14.44 0.36 14.28
CA LYS A 68 14.57 1.02 15.58
C LYS A 68 15.77 0.46 16.31
N LEU A 69 16.05 0.96 17.50
CA LEU A 69 17.23 0.57 18.24
C LEU A 69 17.34 -0.97 18.46
N THR A 70 16.23 -1.60 18.80
CA THR A 70 16.20 -3.03 19.11
C THR A 70 15.23 -3.84 18.26
N ARG A 71 14.34 -3.19 17.53
CA ARG A 71 13.28 -3.87 16.75
C ARG A 71 13.13 -3.25 15.37
N THR A 72 12.57 -4.00 14.46
CA THR A 72 12.28 -3.54 13.09
C THR A 72 10.78 -3.56 12.87
N LEU A 73 10.25 -2.46 12.35
CA LEU A 73 8.83 -2.25 12.12
C LEU A 73 8.56 -2.16 10.62
N GLY A 74 7.53 -2.85 10.14
CA GLY A 74 6.97 -2.61 8.82
C GLY A 74 5.74 -1.72 8.94
N LEU A 75 5.74 -0.59 8.25
CA LEU A 75 4.61 0.36 8.24
C LEU A 75 3.98 0.38 6.86
N ILE A 76 2.75 -0.11 6.76
CA ILE A 76 1.99 -0.08 5.50
C ILE A 76 1.26 1.26 5.40
N GLU A 77 1.37 1.90 4.24
CA GLU A 77 0.78 3.20 3.96
C GLU A 77 0.18 3.24 2.56
N ASP A 78 -0.76 4.16 2.37
CA ASP A 78 -1.25 4.57 1.06
C ASP A 78 -1.83 3.43 0.22
N VAL A 79 -2.58 2.55 0.86
CA VAL A 79 -3.28 1.45 0.16
C VAL A 79 -4.50 2.02 -0.56
N ALA A 80 -4.55 1.84 -1.86
CA ALA A 80 -5.67 2.31 -2.68
C ALA A 80 -5.94 1.35 -3.83
N VAL A 81 -7.22 1.14 -4.12
CA VAL A 81 -7.67 0.32 -5.25
C VAL A 81 -8.65 1.14 -6.08
N ASN A 82 -8.46 1.14 -7.39
CA ASN A 82 -9.39 1.78 -8.33
C ASN A 82 -10.79 1.22 -8.11
N GLN A 83 -11.77 2.12 -7.96
CA GLN A 83 -13.13 1.71 -7.62
C GLN A 83 -13.76 0.77 -8.65
N ASN A 84 -13.36 0.86 -9.92
CA ASN A 84 -13.85 -0.02 -10.98
C ASN A 84 -13.28 -1.45 -10.85
N TYR A 85 -12.30 -1.65 -10.01
CA TYR A 85 -11.63 -2.93 -9.78
C TYR A 85 -11.82 -3.46 -8.37
N ARG A 86 -12.66 -2.83 -7.56
CA ARG A 86 -12.96 -3.29 -6.21
C ARG A 86 -13.73 -4.61 -6.23
N GLY A 87 -13.62 -5.37 -5.15
CA GLY A 87 -14.28 -6.67 -5.03
C GLY A 87 -13.56 -7.81 -5.74
N LYS A 88 -12.37 -7.57 -6.29
CA LYS A 88 -11.57 -8.58 -7.02
C LYS A 88 -10.37 -9.09 -6.22
N GLY A 89 -10.23 -8.68 -4.96
CA GLY A 89 -9.14 -9.13 -4.10
C GLY A 89 -7.80 -8.43 -4.31
N ILE A 90 -7.78 -7.31 -5.05
CA ILE A 90 -6.54 -6.57 -5.35
C ILE A 90 -5.90 -6.03 -4.08
N GLY A 91 -6.66 -5.33 -3.24
CA GLY A 91 -6.16 -4.76 -2.00
C GLY A 91 -5.60 -5.82 -1.07
N LYS A 92 -6.31 -6.93 -0.93
CA LYS A 92 -5.87 -8.05 -0.12
C LYS A 92 -4.54 -8.61 -0.62
N LYS A 93 -4.42 -8.83 -1.93
CA LYS A 93 -3.19 -9.36 -2.53
C LYS A 93 -2.01 -8.42 -2.35
N LEU A 94 -2.23 -7.12 -2.55
CA LEU A 94 -1.19 -6.12 -2.33
C LEU A 94 -0.69 -6.15 -0.88
N VAL A 95 -1.62 -6.10 0.07
CA VAL A 95 -1.27 -6.10 1.50
C VAL A 95 -0.58 -7.41 1.90
N GLU A 96 -1.06 -8.55 1.43
CA GLU A 96 -0.42 -9.84 1.70
C GLU A 96 1.03 -9.88 1.18
N LYS A 97 1.27 -9.34 0.00
CA LYS A 97 2.65 -9.27 -0.53
C LYS A 97 3.54 -8.34 0.29
N LEU A 98 2.99 -7.23 0.79
CA LEU A 98 3.74 -6.34 1.68
C LEU A 98 4.07 -7.01 3.01
N ILE A 99 3.14 -7.79 3.55
CA ILE A 99 3.38 -8.59 4.77
C ILE A 99 4.52 -9.59 4.52
N GLY A 100 4.57 -10.19 3.34
CA GLY A 100 5.67 -11.06 2.92
C GLY A 100 7.00 -10.34 2.90
N ILE A 101 7.05 -9.11 2.37
CA ILE A 101 8.26 -8.27 2.39
C ILE A 101 8.69 -8.00 3.84
N ALA A 102 7.75 -7.67 4.71
CA ALA A 102 8.04 -7.43 6.13
C ALA A 102 8.67 -8.67 6.78
N ALA A 103 8.14 -9.85 6.48
CA ALA A 103 8.68 -11.11 7.00
C ALA A 103 10.11 -11.34 6.50
N ASP A 104 10.35 -11.13 5.21
CA ASP A 104 11.69 -11.27 4.61
C ASP A 104 12.70 -10.29 5.21
N LYS A 105 12.25 -9.10 5.58
CA LYS A 105 13.08 -8.08 6.23
C LYS A 105 13.16 -8.26 7.74
N LYS A 106 12.59 -9.34 8.27
CA LYS A 106 12.62 -9.69 9.69
C LYS A 106 11.99 -8.63 10.59
N CYS A 107 10.88 -8.03 10.12
CA CYS A 107 10.11 -7.11 10.95
C CYS A 107 9.48 -7.88 12.11
N ASP A 108 9.54 -7.29 13.30
CA ASP A 108 8.90 -7.86 14.49
C ASP A 108 7.38 -7.75 14.42
N LYS A 109 6.89 -6.71 13.75
CA LYS A 109 5.47 -6.53 13.47
C LYS A 109 5.27 -5.66 12.25
N THR A 110 4.08 -5.77 11.67
CA THR A 110 3.62 -4.92 10.58
C THR A 110 2.41 -4.15 11.08
N VAL A 111 2.43 -2.83 10.92
CA VAL A 111 1.35 -1.96 11.38
C VAL A 111 0.80 -1.15 10.22
N LEU A 112 -0.43 -0.71 10.38
CA LEU A 112 -1.06 0.26 9.49
C LEU A 112 -2.10 1.06 10.27
N ASN A 113 -2.48 2.20 9.70
CA ASN A 113 -3.57 3.01 10.23
C ASN A 113 -4.77 2.85 9.31
N SER A 114 -5.91 2.52 9.87
CA SER A 114 -7.13 2.27 9.12
C SER A 114 -8.26 3.15 9.61
N SER A 115 -9.09 3.60 8.68
CA SER A 115 -10.39 4.17 9.05
C SER A 115 -11.26 3.07 9.67
N LYS A 116 -12.29 3.48 10.43
CA LYS A 116 -13.27 2.53 10.96
C LYS A 116 -13.94 1.70 9.85
N GLN A 117 -14.20 2.34 8.72
CA GLN A 117 -14.85 1.69 7.58
C GLN A 117 -14.03 0.54 7.01
N ASN A 118 -12.70 0.69 6.99
CA ASN A 118 -11.80 -0.29 6.40
C ASN A 118 -11.24 -1.29 7.43
N SER A 119 -11.52 -1.12 8.71
CA SER A 119 -10.94 -1.96 9.75
C SER A 119 -11.31 -3.43 9.60
N GLU A 120 -12.54 -3.73 9.18
CA GLU A 120 -12.99 -5.11 8.98
C GLU A 120 -12.24 -5.79 7.83
N PHE A 121 -11.92 -5.04 6.76
CA PHE A 121 -11.09 -5.52 5.66
C PHE A 121 -9.72 -5.99 6.16
N TYR A 122 -9.07 -5.18 6.99
CA TYR A 122 -7.76 -5.51 7.52
C TYR A 122 -7.82 -6.63 8.57
N LYS A 123 -8.87 -6.68 9.39
CA LYS A 123 -9.06 -7.79 10.33
C LYS A 123 -9.15 -9.13 9.63
N LYS A 124 -9.81 -9.20 8.47
CA LYS A 124 -9.90 -10.43 7.69
C LYS A 124 -8.56 -10.92 7.17
N ILE A 125 -7.61 -10.00 7.00
CA ILE A 125 -6.23 -10.34 6.60
C ILE A 125 -5.42 -10.84 7.80
N GLY A 126 -5.82 -10.49 9.03
CA GLY A 126 -5.16 -10.91 10.26
C GLY A 126 -4.71 -9.77 11.15
N PHE A 127 -5.00 -8.53 10.78
CA PHE A 127 -4.67 -7.38 11.62
C PHE A 127 -5.61 -7.27 12.81
N GLU A 128 -5.07 -6.81 13.92
CA GLU A 128 -5.82 -6.54 15.15
C GLU A 128 -5.78 -5.06 15.46
N LYS A 129 -6.84 -4.55 16.07
CA LYS A 129 -6.82 -3.18 16.59
C LYS A 129 -5.79 -3.10 17.71
N ASN A 130 -5.02 -2.04 17.70
CA ASN A 130 -4.02 -1.78 18.71
C ASN A 130 -4.14 -0.33 19.16
N GLU A 131 -3.05 0.39 19.21
CA GLU A 131 -2.96 1.74 19.74
C GLU A 131 -3.73 2.77 18.89
N ILE A 132 -3.87 3.98 19.42
CA ILE A 132 -4.50 5.10 18.75
C ILE A 132 -3.43 5.96 18.08
N GLN A 133 -3.64 6.30 16.80
CA GLN A 133 -2.77 7.26 16.13
C GLN A 133 -2.99 8.66 16.70
N MET A 134 -1.91 9.33 17.03
CA MET A 134 -1.88 10.74 17.46
C MET A 134 -1.07 11.51 16.41
N ILE A 135 -1.55 12.67 15.99
CA ILE A 135 -0.96 13.39 14.87
C ILE A 135 -0.87 14.90 15.18
N ILE A 136 0.24 15.50 14.81
CA ILE A 136 0.43 16.95 14.71
C ILE A 136 0.80 17.24 13.25
N ARG A 137 0.15 18.21 12.67
CA ARG A 137 0.48 18.66 11.32
C ARG A 137 1.43 19.84 11.37
N ASN A 138 2.51 19.72 10.64
CA ASN A 138 3.51 20.80 10.54
C ASN A 138 3.21 21.73 9.40
#